data_c0c92e6f494b42ffd518968aa7a6935d
#
_entry.id   c0c92e6f494b42ffd518968aa7a6935d
#
_cell.length_a   1.000
_cell.length_b   1.000
_cell.length_c   1.000
_cell.angle_alpha   90.00
_cell.angle_beta   90.00
_cell.angle_gamma   90.00
#
_symmetry.space_group_name_H-M   'P 1'
#
loop_
_entity.id
_entity.type
_entity.pdbx_description
1 polymer ?
#
loop_
_entity_poly.entity_id
_entity_poly.type
_entity_poly.pdbx_seq_one_letter_code
_entity_poly.pdbx_strand_id
1 'polypeptide(L)'
;LHQVQEQTTQMTGIAGDGDVASFEVRHIPTTKVASSGGYRAKIERTFGYVHQGRWRCKWDLEHDKVTFELRPPFPSTVWLPRADVDTSRDVLATYDKVSIDFGVDEDRNTLSWRPAVDPNLMVVGAPGTGKTVLEHNILASVAQWGWPVWVVDGKAIEFLGWRDWPNVQTVASTVEQQIAVISRAHEVMEHRYQLIVAGKASEEDFEPLMLFIDEWSDFRANLTDWYAMVKVKGMPPKPPVLQKVAWTARKGRSSRVHLLFATQR
;
A
#
# COMPACT_ATOMS: atom_id res chain seq x y z
N LEU A 1 28.35 11.87 26.83
CA LEU A 1 28.21 10.59 27.54
C LEU A 1 29.06 10.49 28.82
N HIS A 2 30.02 11.38 29.05
CA HIS A 2 30.89 11.33 30.25
C HIS A 2 30.25 11.78 31.57
N GLN A 3 28.95 11.99 31.63
CA GLN A 3 28.24 12.40 32.86
C GLN A 3 26.99 11.57 33.19
N VAL A 4 26.76 10.46 32.54
CA VAL A 4 25.75 9.49 32.98
C VAL A 4 26.48 8.60 34.01
N GLN A 5 26.22 8.84 35.29
CA GLN A 5 26.74 7.97 36.33
C GLN A 5 26.27 6.53 36.12
N GLU A 6 27.08 5.53 36.36
CA GLU A 6 26.75 4.09 36.22
C GLU A 6 25.45 3.67 36.93
N GLN A 7 24.98 4.46 37.88
CA GLN A 7 23.73 4.25 38.62
C GLN A 7 22.47 4.59 37.84
N THR A 8 22.56 5.19 36.63
CA THR A 8 21.39 5.67 35.85
C THR A 8 21.01 4.74 34.69
N THR A 9 21.82 3.75 34.39
CA THR A 9 21.57 2.79 33.33
C THR A 9 21.15 1.45 33.93
N GLN A 10 19.94 0.98 33.56
CA GLN A 10 19.44 -0.33 33.97
C GLN A 10 19.19 -1.19 32.74
N MET A 11 19.67 -2.43 32.78
CA MET A 11 19.26 -3.44 31.81
C MET A 11 17.85 -3.92 32.17
N THR A 12 16.92 -3.81 31.25
CA THR A 12 15.49 -4.09 31.50
C THR A 12 15.00 -5.36 30.84
N GLY A 13 15.83 -6.00 29.99
CA GLY A 13 15.46 -7.27 29.34
C GLY A 13 16.67 -8.00 28.79
N ILE A 14 16.61 -9.33 28.83
CA ILE A 14 17.61 -10.24 28.26
C ILE A 14 16.90 -11.09 27.21
N ALA A 15 17.46 -11.18 25.99
CA ALA A 15 16.96 -12.07 24.95
C ALA A 15 17.21 -13.55 25.32
N GLY A 16 16.50 -14.48 24.69
CA GLY A 16 16.59 -15.90 25.01
C GLY A 16 17.96 -16.55 24.75
N ASP A 17 18.84 -15.87 24.02
CA ASP A 17 20.24 -16.25 23.76
C ASP A 17 21.24 -15.65 24.77
N GLY A 18 20.77 -14.90 25.76
CA GLY A 18 21.58 -14.24 26.77
C GLY A 18 22.02 -12.82 26.42
N ASP A 19 21.69 -12.32 25.21
CA ASP A 19 21.99 -10.97 24.81
C ASP A 19 21.00 -9.96 25.42
N VAL A 20 21.43 -8.71 25.57
CA VAL A 20 20.59 -7.67 26.16
C VAL A 20 19.56 -7.20 25.14
N ALA A 21 18.27 -7.40 25.45
CA ALA A 21 17.15 -7.01 24.58
C ALA A 21 16.75 -5.54 24.77
N SER A 22 17.01 -4.95 25.94
CA SER A 22 16.69 -3.54 26.17
C SER A 22 17.58 -2.89 27.24
N PHE A 23 17.77 -1.58 27.09
CA PHE A 23 18.42 -0.71 28.06
C PHE A 23 17.52 0.45 28.42
N GLU A 24 17.45 0.80 29.68
CA GLU A 24 16.82 2.02 30.13
C GLU A 24 17.87 2.98 30.72
N VAL A 25 17.88 4.21 30.23
CA VAL A 25 18.72 5.29 30.77
C VAL A 25 17.80 6.33 31.41
N ARG A 26 18.02 6.59 32.69
CA ARG A 26 17.26 7.58 33.48
C ARG A 26 18.07 8.85 33.69
N HIS A 27 17.37 9.90 34.17
CA HIS A 27 17.96 11.23 34.46
C HIS A 27 18.58 11.88 33.21
N ILE A 28 17.93 11.74 32.06
CA ILE A 28 18.35 12.42 30.85
C ILE A 28 18.09 13.94 30.97
N PRO A 29 18.91 14.81 30.35
CA PRO A 29 18.68 16.25 30.40
C PRO A 29 17.51 16.64 29.49
N THR A 30 16.27 16.49 30.00
CA THR A 30 15.00 16.67 29.27
C THR A 30 14.90 18.00 28.55
N THR A 31 15.39 19.09 29.16
CA THR A 31 15.40 20.42 28.53
C THR A 31 16.22 20.45 27.24
N LYS A 32 17.38 19.77 27.19
CA LYS A 32 18.21 19.68 25.97
C LYS A 32 17.59 18.74 24.95
N VAL A 33 16.97 17.65 25.42
CA VAL A 33 16.31 16.67 24.56
C VAL A 33 15.02 17.25 23.92
N ALA A 34 14.24 17.99 24.69
CA ALA A 34 13.02 18.63 24.20
C ALA A 34 13.31 19.78 23.21
N SER A 35 14.38 20.55 23.46
CA SER A 35 14.70 21.76 22.68
C SER A 35 15.48 21.47 21.37
N SER A 36 16.03 20.27 21.21
CA SER A 36 16.90 19.96 20.08
C SER A 36 16.76 18.54 19.56
N GLY A 37 16.08 18.39 18.42
CA GLY A 37 16.05 17.10 17.67
C GLY A 37 17.43 16.57 17.31
N GLY A 38 18.42 17.47 17.13
CA GLY A 38 19.81 17.09 16.87
C GLY A 38 20.48 16.39 18.06
N TYR A 39 20.09 16.72 19.30
CA TYR A 39 20.62 16.05 20.48
C TYR A 39 20.11 14.61 20.57
N ARG A 40 18.83 14.37 20.32
CA ARG A 40 18.25 13.01 20.22
C ARG A 40 18.97 12.17 19.17
N ALA A 41 19.04 12.68 17.95
CA ALA A 41 19.72 12.00 16.84
C ALA A 41 21.19 11.69 17.14
N LYS A 42 21.88 12.56 17.89
CA LYS A 42 23.27 12.32 18.31
C LYS A 42 23.35 11.16 19.30
N ILE A 43 22.45 11.10 20.28
CA ILE A 43 22.41 10.00 21.26
C ILE A 43 22.12 8.67 20.54
N GLU A 44 21.09 8.62 19.71
CA GLU A 44 20.69 7.45 18.95
C GLU A 44 21.82 6.93 18.07
N ARG A 45 22.49 7.84 17.35
CA ARG A 45 23.64 7.50 16.51
C ARG A 45 24.81 6.96 17.34
N THR A 46 25.13 7.62 18.46
CA THR A 46 26.24 7.19 19.32
C THR A 46 25.96 5.82 19.92
N PHE A 47 24.72 5.57 20.34
CA PHE A 47 24.31 4.28 20.87
C PHE A 47 24.44 3.18 19.81
N GLY A 48 23.99 3.44 18.58
CA GLY A 48 24.12 2.51 17.45
C GLY A 48 25.58 2.20 17.04
N TYR A 49 26.55 3.09 17.34
CA TYR A 49 27.96 2.80 17.13
C TYR A 49 28.56 1.90 18.23
N VAL A 50 28.06 2.01 19.45
CA VAL A 50 28.58 1.25 20.59
C VAL A 50 27.96 -0.15 20.65
N HIS A 51 26.70 -0.28 20.33
CA HIS A 51 25.95 -1.53 20.39
C HIS A 51 25.53 -1.97 18.99
N GLN A 52 26.02 -3.15 18.58
CA GLN A 52 25.63 -3.73 17.30
C GLN A 52 24.12 -4.08 17.29
N GLY A 53 23.47 -3.93 16.14
CA GLY A 53 22.06 -4.25 15.97
C GLY A 53 21.19 -3.04 15.62
N ARG A 54 19.91 -3.31 15.48
CA ARG A 54 18.89 -2.28 15.18
C ARG A 54 18.18 -1.92 16.48
N TRP A 55 18.35 -0.69 16.91
CA TRP A 55 17.80 -0.21 18.17
C TRP A 55 16.68 0.80 17.95
N ARG A 56 15.57 0.64 18.68
CA ARG A 56 14.50 1.64 18.80
C ARG A 56 14.72 2.46 20.06
N CYS A 57 14.63 3.77 19.93
CA CYS A 57 14.69 4.69 21.06
C CYS A 57 13.29 5.19 21.38
N LYS A 58 12.81 4.92 22.59
CA LYS A 58 11.57 5.44 23.14
C LYS A 58 11.87 6.50 24.18
N TRP A 59 11.56 7.74 23.85
CA TRP A 59 11.83 8.89 24.72
C TRP A 59 10.60 9.17 25.58
N ASP A 60 10.75 9.03 26.89
CA ASP A 60 9.74 9.38 27.90
C ASP A 60 10.28 10.60 28.68
N LEU A 61 9.84 11.78 28.24
CA LEU A 61 10.32 13.04 28.79
C LEU A 61 9.65 13.40 30.11
N GLU A 62 8.50 12.81 30.41
CA GLU A 62 7.79 13.02 31.68
C GLU A 62 8.53 12.36 32.85
N HIS A 63 9.18 11.23 32.57
CA HIS A 63 9.92 10.48 33.58
C HIS A 63 11.46 10.56 33.39
N ASP A 64 11.93 11.52 32.60
CA ASP A 64 13.37 11.75 32.35
C ASP A 64 14.14 10.50 31.92
N LYS A 65 13.55 9.69 31.05
CA LYS A 65 14.14 8.42 30.62
C LYS A 65 14.11 8.20 29.10
N VAL A 66 15.00 7.36 28.63
CA VAL A 66 14.99 6.80 27.28
C VAL A 66 15.22 5.28 27.37
N THR A 67 14.40 4.54 26.64
CA THR A 67 14.52 3.09 26.51
C THR A 67 15.04 2.76 25.12
N PHE A 68 16.10 1.99 25.05
CA PHE A 68 16.65 1.40 23.83
C PHE A 68 16.20 -0.05 23.76
N GLU A 69 15.44 -0.42 22.74
CA GLU A 69 14.95 -1.77 22.51
C GLU A 69 15.63 -2.36 21.27
N LEU A 70 16.24 -3.53 21.42
CA LEU A 70 16.81 -4.27 20.29
C LEU A 70 15.67 -4.77 19.38
N ARG A 71 15.75 -4.44 18.11
CA ARG A 71 14.79 -4.91 17.11
C ARG A 71 15.32 -6.15 16.40
N PRO A 72 14.43 -7.06 16.02
CA PRO A 72 14.84 -8.17 15.18
C PRO A 72 15.39 -7.66 13.84
N PRO A 73 16.31 -8.40 13.21
CA PRO A 73 16.75 -8.09 11.87
C PRO A 73 15.56 -8.13 10.91
N PHE A 74 15.59 -7.32 9.84
CA PHE A 74 14.60 -7.44 8.79
C PHE A 74 14.61 -8.84 8.21
N PRO A 75 13.46 -9.43 7.95
CA PRO A 75 13.42 -10.69 7.24
C PRO A 75 14.00 -10.49 5.83
N SER A 76 14.87 -11.39 5.40
CA SER A 76 15.44 -11.38 4.04
C SER A 76 14.39 -11.72 2.98
N THR A 77 13.37 -12.46 3.38
CA THR A 77 12.27 -12.91 2.51
C THR A 77 10.99 -12.98 3.33
N VAL A 78 9.92 -12.46 2.76
CA VAL A 78 8.55 -12.58 3.30
C VAL A 78 7.73 -13.36 2.29
N TRP A 79 7.30 -14.54 2.69
CA TRP A 79 6.38 -15.36 1.89
C TRP A 79 4.96 -15.04 2.31
N LEU A 80 4.17 -14.55 1.37
CA LEU A 80 2.73 -14.43 1.59
C LEU A 80 2.08 -15.80 1.42
N PRO A 81 1.18 -16.20 2.34
CA PRO A 81 0.47 -17.47 2.20
C PRO A 81 -0.38 -17.45 0.93
N ARG A 82 -0.25 -18.50 0.13
CA ARG A 82 -1.13 -18.72 -1.02
C ARG A 82 -2.28 -19.61 -0.57
N ALA A 83 -3.48 -19.15 -0.85
CA ALA A 83 -4.66 -19.99 -0.79
C ALA A 83 -5.14 -20.29 -2.21
N ASP A 84 -5.84 -21.41 -2.39
CA ASP A 84 -6.52 -21.68 -3.64
C ASP A 84 -7.63 -20.66 -3.87
N VAL A 85 -7.90 -20.36 -5.15
CA VAL A 85 -9.00 -19.47 -5.53
C VAL A 85 -10.31 -20.18 -5.27
N ASP A 86 -11.06 -19.68 -4.31
CA ASP A 86 -12.40 -20.18 -4.00
C ASP A 86 -13.43 -19.40 -4.85
N THR A 87 -13.87 -20.02 -5.94
CA THR A 87 -14.89 -19.44 -6.85
C THR A 87 -16.31 -19.55 -6.31
N SER A 88 -16.54 -20.30 -5.23
CA SER A 88 -17.86 -20.45 -4.58
C SER A 88 -18.10 -19.42 -3.46
N ARG A 89 -17.11 -18.59 -3.15
CA ARG A 89 -17.17 -17.63 -2.05
C ARG A 89 -18.26 -16.58 -2.29
N ASP A 90 -19.08 -16.35 -1.29
CA ASP A 90 -20.00 -15.20 -1.29
C ASP A 90 -19.20 -13.89 -1.09
N VAL A 91 -18.99 -13.22 -2.20
CA VAL A 91 -18.20 -12.00 -2.28
C VAL A 91 -18.86 -10.85 -1.53
N LEU A 92 -20.19 -10.77 -1.54
CA LEU A 92 -20.95 -9.72 -0.85
C LEU A 92 -20.86 -9.91 0.67
N ALA A 93 -21.07 -11.12 1.16
CA ALA A 93 -21.03 -11.43 2.60
C ALA A 93 -19.62 -11.34 3.20
N THR A 94 -18.58 -11.40 2.37
CA THR A 94 -17.18 -11.35 2.82
C THR A 94 -16.50 -10.00 2.59
N TYR A 95 -17.13 -9.06 1.92
CA TYR A 95 -16.52 -7.77 1.52
C TYR A 95 -15.81 -7.04 2.66
N ASP A 96 -16.50 -6.84 3.80
CA ASP A 96 -15.93 -6.10 4.94
C ASP A 96 -14.81 -6.85 5.67
N LYS A 97 -14.68 -8.16 5.41
CA LYS A 97 -13.68 -9.03 6.03
C LYS A 97 -12.38 -9.11 5.22
N VAL A 98 -12.40 -8.60 3.98
CA VAL A 98 -11.22 -8.65 3.11
C VAL A 98 -10.08 -7.86 3.71
N SER A 99 -8.99 -8.58 3.96
CA SER A 99 -7.70 -8.03 4.39
C SER A 99 -6.62 -8.64 3.50
N ILE A 100 -5.88 -7.81 2.82
CA ILE A 100 -4.85 -8.21 1.88
C ILE A 100 -3.50 -7.95 2.52
N ASP A 101 -2.86 -9.00 2.98
CA ASP A 101 -1.53 -8.92 3.57
C ASP A 101 -0.49 -8.71 2.48
N PHE A 102 0.31 -7.68 2.61
CA PHE A 102 1.29 -7.32 1.57
C PHE A 102 2.72 -7.17 2.08
N GLY A 103 2.95 -7.33 3.37
CA GLY A 103 4.29 -7.24 3.93
C GLY A 103 4.32 -7.37 5.44
N VAL A 104 5.48 -7.11 6.00
CA VAL A 104 5.67 -7.00 7.45
C VAL A 104 6.44 -5.73 7.77
N ASP A 105 6.14 -5.14 8.91
CA ASP A 105 6.89 -3.99 9.42
C ASP A 105 8.21 -4.43 10.07
N GLU A 106 8.93 -3.46 10.61
CA GLU A 106 10.23 -3.69 11.25
C GLU A 106 10.14 -4.44 12.60
N ASP A 107 8.95 -4.59 13.16
CA ASP A 107 8.67 -5.39 14.36
C ASP A 107 8.03 -6.74 14.01
N ARG A 108 7.99 -7.09 12.72
CA ARG A 108 7.37 -8.29 12.15
C ARG A 108 5.84 -8.33 12.28
N ASN A 109 5.19 -7.19 12.50
CA ASN A 109 3.74 -7.12 12.40
C ASN A 109 3.32 -7.15 10.94
N THR A 110 2.28 -7.88 10.63
CA THR A 110 1.72 -7.94 9.27
C THR A 110 1.17 -6.59 8.87
N LEU A 111 1.54 -6.14 7.68
CA LEU A 111 0.97 -4.98 7.02
C LEU A 111 -0.11 -5.44 6.06
N SER A 112 -1.31 -4.90 6.25
CA SER A 112 -2.48 -5.32 5.49
C SER A 112 -3.21 -4.11 4.91
N TRP A 113 -3.79 -4.28 3.74
CA TRP A 113 -4.71 -3.33 3.12
C TRP A 113 -6.13 -3.86 3.20
N ARG A 114 -7.05 -3.02 3.62
CA ARG A 114 -8.49 -3.31 3.73
C ARG A 114 -9.28 -2.40 2.80
N PRO A 115 -9.65 -2.86 1.58
CA PRO A 115 -10.32 -2.01 0.58
C PRO A 115 -11.66 -1.43 1.04
N ALA A 116 -12.38 -2.10 1.94
CA ALA A 116 -13.61 -1.57 2.52
C ALA A 116 -13.38 -0.30 3.37
N VAL A 117 -12.18 -0.15 3.95
CA VAL A 117 -11.78 1.02 4.76
C VAL A 117 -11.05 2.04 3.89
N ASP A 118 -10.00 1.59 3.22
CA ASP A 118 -9.13 2.39 2.35
C ASP A 118 -9.36 1.96 0.89
N PRO A 119 -10.31 2.59 0.17
CA PRO A 119 -10.80 2.07 -1.10
C PRO A 119 -9.76 2.06 -2.22
N ASN A 120 -8.73 2.87 -2.12
CA ASN A 120 -7.69 2.96 -3.14
C ASN A 120 -6.31 2.75 -2.51
N LEU A 121 -5.42 2.10 -3.26
CA LEU A 121 -4.03 1.90 -2.89
C LEU A 121 -3.10 2.50 -3.94
N MET A 122 -2.07 3.22 -3.49
CA MET A 122 -1.01 3.72 -4.35
C MET A 122 0.32 3.08 -3.98
N VAL A 123 0.95 2.44 -4.96
CA VAL A 123 2.27 1.82 -4.82
C VAL A 123 3.29 2.65 -5.59
N VAL A 124 4.26 3.20 -4.87
CA VAL A 124 5.34 4.01 -5.47
C VAL A 124 6.68 3.36 -5.17
N GLY A 125 7.49 3.16 -6.18
CA GLY A 125 8.81 2.56 -5.99
C GLY A 125 9.71 2.69 -7.21
N ALA A 126 11.00 2.91 -6.98
CA ALA A 126 11.99 2.94 -8.04
C ALA A 126 12.10 1.58 -8.78
N PRO A 127 12.67 1.54 -9.98
CA PRO A 127 12.95 0.27 -10.67
C PRO A 127 13.74 -0.70 -9.79
N GLY A 128 13.35 -1.98 -9.79
CA GLY A 128 14.03 -3.03 -9.02
C GLY A 128 13.71 -3.08 -7.53
N THR A 129 12.80 -2.24 -7.00
CA THR A 129 12.41 -2.24 -5.58
C THR A 129 11.36 -3.29 -5.21
N GLY A 130 10.89 -4.10 -6.16
CA GLY A 130 9.88 -5.13 -5.93
C GLY A 130 8.44 -4.67 -6.14
N LYS A 131 8.21 -3.47 -6.71
CA LYS A 131 6.87 -2.92 -7.00
C LYS A 131 5.97 -3.94 -7.72
N THR A 132 6.41 -4.45 -8.88
CA THR A 132 5.64 -5.43 -9.67
C THR A 132 5.38 -6.74 -8.90
N VAL A 133 6.33 -7.20 -8.08
CA VAL A 133 6.13 -8.37 -7.23
C VAL A 133 5.02 -8.12 -6.20
N LEU A 134 5.01 -6.92 -5.59
CA LEU A 134 3.96 -6.51 -4.67
C LEU A 134 2.59 -6.44 -5.36
N GLU A 135 2.53 -5.84 -6.57
CA GLU A 135 1.29 -5.76 -7.35
C GLU A 135 0.73 -7.15 -7.69
N HIS A 136 1.58 -8.07 -8.14
CA HIS A 136 1.18 -9.45 -8.42
C HIS A 136 0.67 -10.18 -7.18
N ASN A 137 1.28 -9.96 -6.01
CA ASN A 137 0.81 -10.54 -4.76
C ASN A 137 -0.55 -9.99 -4.35
N ILE A 138 -0.76 -8.67 -4.47
CA ILE A 138 -2.05 -8.04 -4.19
C ILE A 138 -3.11 -8.54 -5.17
N LEU A 139 -2.80 -8.60 -6.48
CA LEU A 139 -3.71 -9.10 -7.51
C LEU A 139 -4.12 -10.55 -7.21
N ALA A 140 -3.15 -11.43 -6.92
CA ALA A 140 -3.43 -12.81 -6.55
C ALA A 140 -4.37 -12.89 -5.33
N SER A 141 -4.11 -12.08 -4.32
CA SER A 141 -4.92 -12.04 -3.10
C SER A 141 -6.34 -11.56 -3.38
N VAL A 142 -6.51 -10.50 -4.16
CA VAL A 142 -7.83 -9.97 -4.57
C VAL A 142 -8.61 -11.03 -5.35
N ALA A 143 -7.95 -11.69 -6.31
CA ALA A 143 -8.57 -12.75 -7.11
C ALA A 143 -8.97 -13.97 -6.25
N GLN A 144 -8.16 -14.33 -5.22
CA GLN A 144 -8.49 -15.36 -4.25
C GLN A 144 -9.73 -15.04 -3.42
N TRP A 145 -10.00 -13.77 -3.16
CA TRP A 145 -11.23 -13.33 -2.51
C TRP A 145 -12.46 -13.36 -3.43
N GLY A 146 -12.28 -13.77 -4.70
CA GLY A 146 -13.34 -13.88 -5.69
C GLY A 146 -13.70 -12.57 -6.38
N TRP A 147 -12.95 -11.50 -6.16
CA TRP A 147 -13.27 -10.20 -6.76
C TRP A 147 -12.91 -10.17 -8.24
N PRO A 148 -13.79 -9.63 -9.09
CA PRO A 148 -13.44 -9.29 -10.46
C PRO A 148 -12.27 -8.31 -10.51
N VAL A 149 -11.25 -8.65 -11.30
CA VAL A 149 -10.05 -7.85 -11.48
C VAL A 149 -9.94 -7.41 -12.94
N TRP A 150 -9.76 -6.12 -13.14
CA TRP A 150 -9.45 -5.52 -14.43
C TRP A 150 -8.09 -4.85 -14.35
N VAL A 151 -7.24 -5.08 -15.35
CA VAL A 151 -5.86 -4.60 -15.37
C VAL A 151 -5.63 -3.68 -16.55
N VAL A 152 -5.07 -2.52 -16.29
CA VAL A 152 -4.46 -1.60 -17.25
C VAL A 152 -2.95 -1.76 -17.13
N ASP A 153 -2.34 -2.47 -18.08
CA ASP A 153 -0.91 -2.76 -18.12
C ASP A 153 -0.20 -1.66 -18.91
N GLY A 154 0.37 -0.68 -18.22
CA GLY A 154 1.02 0.49 -18.82
C GLY A 154 2.26 0.16 -19.65
N LYS A 155 2.94 -0.97 -19.34
CA LYS A 155 4.09 -1.48 -20.08
C LYS A 155 3.75 -2.53 -21.13
N ALA A 156 2.50 -3.01 -21.12
CA ALA A 156 1.94 -4.00 -22.04
C ALA A 156 2.54 -5.41 -21.98
N ILE A 157 3.38 -5.73 -20.99
CA ILE A 157 4.05 -7.03 -20.86
C ILE A 157 4.02 -7.63 -19.45
N GLU A 158 3.81 -6.81 -18.42
CA GLU A 158 3.97 -7.25 -17.02
C GLU A 158 2.84 -8.18 -16.56
N PHE A 159 1.61 -7.98 -17.07
CA PHE A 159 0.42 -8.71 -16.63
C PHE A 159 -0.12 -9.71 -17.65
N LEU A 160 0.60 -10.02 -18.74
CA LEU A 160 0.12 -10.93 -19.78
C LEU A 160 -0.18 -12.35 -19.24
N GLY A 161 0.61 -12.85 -18.30
CA GLY A 161 0.43 -14.16 -17.67
C GLY A 161 -0.83 -14.26 -16.78
N TRP A 162 -1.52 -13.16 -16.54
CA TRP A 162 -2.74 -13.15 -15.71
C TRP A 162 -4.04 -13.26 -16.50
N ARG A 163 -3.98 -13.27 -17.84
CA ARG A 163 -5.18 -13.26 -18.71
C ARG A 163 -6.14 -14.41 -18.46
N ASP A 164 -5.59 -15.58 -18.13
CA ASP A 164 -6.38 -16.80 -17.89
C ASP A 164 -6.50 -17.11 -16.39
N TRP A 165 -6.11 -16.16 -15.52
CA TRP A 165 -6.19 -16.36 -14.08
C TRP A 165 -7.64 -16.20 -13.61
N PRO A 166 -8.12 -17.08 -12.66
CA PRO A 166 -9.46 -16.95 -12.12
C PRO A 166 -9.76 -15.54 -11.60
N ASN A 167 -10.95 -15.02 -11.94
CA ASN A 167 -11.43 -13.69 -11.59
C ASN A 167 -10.71 -12.51 -12.25
N VAL A 168 -9.63 -12.71 -13.01
CA VAL A 168 -9.04 -11.69 -13.87
C VAL A 168 -9.83 -11.65 -15.18
N GLN A 169 -10.71 -10.68 -15.32
CA GLN A 169 -11.62 -10.59 -16.44
C GLN A 169 -11.02 -9.93 -17.67
N THR A 170 -10.03 -9.05 -17.49
CA THR A 170 -9.37 -8.37 -18.62
C THR A 170 -7.99 -7.86 -18.23
N VAL A 171 -7.06 -7.92 -19.19
CA VAL A 171 -5.74 -7.29 -19.15
C VAL A 171 -5.59 -6.45 -20.41
N ALA A 172 -5.66 -5.13 -20.26
CA ALA A 172 -5.59 -4.17 -21.36
C ALA A 172 -4.14 -3.74 -21.59
N SER A 173 -3.61 -4.04 -22.77
CA SER A 173 -2.20 -3.81 -23.14
C SER A 173 -2.04 -2.73 -24.22
N THR A 174 -3.06 -2.37 -24.97
CA THR A 174 -3.03 -1.24 -25.91
C THR A 174 -3.74 -0.01 -25.34
N VAL A 175 -3.40 1.17 -25.81
CA VAL A 175 -3.98 2.43 -25.31
C VAL A 175 -5.51 2.43 -25.49
N GLU A 176 -6.02 1.92 -26.60
CA GLU A 176 -7.45 1.81 -26.87
C GLU A 176 -8.13 0.87 -25.88
N GLN A 177 -7.54 -0.30 -25.60
CA GLN A 177 -8.06 -1.24 -24.60
C GLN A 177 -8.04 -0.63 -23.20
N GLN A 178 -6.96 0.07 -22.85
CA GLN A 178 -6.81 0.75 -21.56
C GLN A 178 -7.88 1.83 -21.37
N ILE A 179 -8.13 2.65 -22.40
CA ILE A 179 -9.21 3.65 -22.41
C ILE A 179 -10.57 2.97 -22.24
N ALA A 180 -10.82 1.86 -22.93
CA ALA A 180 -12.08 1.14 -22.87
C ALA A 180 -12.32 0.57 -21.47
N VAL A 181 -11.32 -0.08 -20.86
CA VAL A 181 -11.40 -0.66 -19.51
C VAL A 181 -11.67 0.42 -18.45
N ILE A 182 -10.91 1.51 -18.48
CA ILE A 182 -11.11 2.63 -17.53
C ILE A 182 -12.49 3.26 -17.73
N SER A 183 -12.90 3.45 -18.99
CA SER A 183 -14.23 4.02 -19.28
C SER A 183 -15.33 3.12 -18.76
N ARG A 184 -15.20 1.80 -18.94
CA ARG A 184 -16.18 0.83 -18.46
C ARG A 184 -16.23 0.78 -16.93
N ALA A 185 -15.09 0.81 -16.24
CA ALA A 185 -15.06 0.87 -14.77
C ALA A 185 -15.76 2.13 -14.24
N HIS A 186 -15.54 3.27 -14.90
CA HIS A 186 -16.22 4.51 -14.57
C HIS A 186 -17.74 4.43 -14.83
N GLU A 187 -18.18 3.82 -15.92
CA GLU A 187 -19.60 3.60 -16.20
C GLU A 187 -20.27 2.70 -15.16
N VAL A 188 -19.60 1.62 -14.73
CA VAL A 188 -20.07 0.76 -13.65
C VAL A 188 -20.24 1.57 -12.37
N MET A 189 -19.24 2.37 -12.00
CA MET A 189 -19.29 3.24 -10.84
C MET A 189 -20.47 4.22 -10.90
N GLU A 190 -20.61 4.97 -12.01
CA GLU A 190 -21.68 5.97 -12.15
C GLU A 190 -23.07 5.32 -12.17
N HIS A 191 -23.23 4.17 -12.83
CA HIS A 191 -24.49 3.43 -12.84
C HIS A 191 -24.91 3.00 -11.44
N ARG A 192 -24.00 2.40 -10.68
CA ARG A 192 -24.25 2.00 -9.29
C ARG A 192 -24.59 3.20 -8.42
N TYR A 193 -23.87 4.30 -8.60
CA TYR A 193 -24.13 5.54 -7.88
C TYR A 193 -25.53 6.10 -8.17
N GLN A 194 -25.96 6.06 -9.43
CA GLN A 194 -27.32 6.46 -9.81
C GLN A 194 -28.41 5.57 -9.20
N LEU A 195 -28.17 4.25 -9.06
CA LEU A 195 -29.08 3.34 -8.37
C LEU A 195 -29.24 3.69 -6.90
N ILE A 196 -28.13 4.02 -6.22
CA ILE A 196 -28.14 4.47 -4.81
C ILE A 196 -28.95 5.77 -4.67
N VAL A 197 -28.64 6.77 -5.50
CA VAL A 197 -29.32 8.07 -5.48
C VAL A 197 -30.83 7.92 -5.77
N ALA A 198 -31.21 6.98 -6.62
CA ALA A 198 -32.59 6.68 -6.93
C ALA A 198 -33.31 5.83 -5.86
N GLY A 199 -32.60 5.40 -4.79
CA GLY A 199 -33.14 4.53 -3.75
C GLY A 199 -33.47 3.11 -4.24
N LYS A 200 -32.85 2.67 -5.35
CA LYS A 200 -33.09 1.36 -5.95
C LYS A 200 -32.08 0.29 -5.51
N ALA A 201 -31.00 0.70 -4.90
CA ALA A 201 -29.96 -0.16 -4.36
C ALA A 201 -29.24 0.54 -3.21
N SER A 202 -28.56 -0.24 -2.38
CA SER A 202 -27.61 0.20 -1.35
C SER A 202 -26.16 -0.14 -1.76
N GLU A 203 -25.18 0.38 -1.05
CA GLU A 203 -23.76 0.04 -1.26
C GLU A 203 -23.51 -1.47 -1.12
N GLU A 204 -24.28 -2.14 -0.26
CA GLU A 204 -24.13 -3.55 0.08
C GLU A 204 -24.59 -4.48 -1.05
N ASP A 205 -25.41 -3.99 -1.98
CA ASP A 205 -25.94 -4.78 -3.09
C ASP A 205 -24.94 -4.98 -4.24
N PHE A 206 -23.78 -4.32 -4.18
CA PHE A 206 -22.82 -4.37 -5.28
C PHE A 206 -21.60 -5.26 -4.96
N GLU A 207 -21.30 -6.17 -5.87
CA GLU A 207 -20.02 -6.87 -5.84
C GLU A 207 -18.86 -5.89 -6.05
N PRO A 208 -17.73 -6.06 -5.32
CA PRO A 208 -16.57 -5.22 -5.54
C PRO A 208 -15.98 -5.45 -6.94
N LEU A 209 -15.39 -4.39 -7.48
CA LEU A 209 -14.58 -4.42 -8.70
C LEU A 209 -13.23 -3.83 -8.39
N MET A 210 -12.16 -4.54 -8.73
CA MET A 210 -10.79 -4.05 -8.58
C MET A 210 -10.22 -3.65 -9.94
N LEU A 211 -9.82 -2.38 -10.07
CA LEU A 211 -9.11 -1.84 -11.22
C LEU A 211 -7.64 -1.60 -10.86
N PHE A 212 -6.73 -2.37 -11.47
CA PHE A 212 -5.29 -2.14 -11.41
C PHE A 212 -4.86 -1.22 -12.55
N ILE A 213 -4.04 -0.22 -12.24
CA ILE A 213 -3.38 0.63 -13.23
C ILE A 213 -1.88 0.59 -12.94
N ASP A 214 -1.18 -0.31 -13.62
CA ASP A 214 0.27 -0.42 -13.54
C ASP A 214 0.92 0.70 -14.34
N GLU A 215 2.05 1.16 -13.83
CA GLU A 215 2.89 2.23 -14.38
C GLU A 215 2.10 3.44 -14.87
N TRP A 216 1.45 4.10 -13.92
CA TRP A 216 0.62 5.28 -14.17
C TRP A 216 1.31 6.37 -15.00
N SER A 217 2.63 6.58 -14.80
CA SER A 217 3.41 7.55 -15.55
C SER A 217 3.48 7.21 -17.03
N ASP A 218 3.77 5.94 -17.36
CA ASP A 218 3.88 5.48 -18.74
C ASP A 218 2.52 5.45 -19.42
N PHE A 219 1.48 4.96 -18.72
CA PHE A 219 0.10 5.04 -19.21
C PHE A 219 -0.29 6.46 -19.59
N ARG A 220 -0.03 7.46 -18.71
CA ARG A 220 -0.35 8.86 -18.98
C ARG A 220 0.43 9.41 -20.17
N ALA A 221 1.71 9.09 -20.32
CA ALA A 221 2.52 9.52 -21.45
C ALA A 221 1.98 8.95 -22.75
N ASN A 222 1.83 7.63 -22.83
CA ASN A 222 1.31 6.94 -24.01
C ASN A 222 -0.10 7.43 -24.40
N LEU A 223 -0.98 7.62 -23.42
CA LEU A 223 -2.32 8.17 -23.63
C LEU A 223 -2.28 9.60 -24.18
N THR A 224 -1.37 10.44 -23.69
CA THR A 224 -1.25 11.82 -24.14
C THR A 224 -0.76 11.88 -25.57
N ASP A 225 0.25 11.09 -25.91
CA ASP A 225 0.79 11.01 -27.28
C ASP A 225 -0.24 10.44 -28.25
N TRP A 226 -0.91 9.36 -27.90
CA TRP A 226 -2.02 8.80 -28.68
C TRP A 226 -3.14 9.83 -28.89
N TYR A 227 -3.53 10.54 -27.82
CA TYR A 227 -4.60 11.53 -27.92
C TYR A 227 -4.22 12.70 -28.81
N ALA A 228 -2.96 13.12 -28.81
CA ALA A 228 -2.47 14.16 -29.71
C ALA A 228 -2.60 13.78 -31.19
N MET A 229 -2.43 12.48 -31.51
CA MET A 229 -2.58 11.96 -32.88
C MET A 229 -4.04 11.86 -33.34
N VAL A 230 -4.97 11.52 -32.44
CA VAL A 230 -6.39 11.31 -32.81
C VAL A 230 -7.27 12.52 -32.57
N LYS A 231 -6.78 13.54 -31.86
CA LYS A 231 -7.53 14.73 -31.48
C LYS A 231 -7.88 15.58 -32.69
N VAL A 232 -9.16 15.94 -32.81
CA VAL A 232 -9.68 16.87 -33.81
C VAL A 232 -10.14 18.19 -33.20
N LYS A 233 -10.36 19.21 -34.03
CA LYS A 233 -10.81 20.53 -33.57
C LYS A 233 -12.15 20.41 -32.81
N GLY A 234 -12.21 20.99 -31.62
CA GLY A 234 -13.38 20.98 -30.74
C GLY A 234 -13.30 19.92 -29.62
N MET A 235 -12.35 18.98 -29.66
CA MET A 235 -12.14 18.04 -28.55
C MET A 235 -11.46 18.72 -27.37
N PRO A 236 -11.65 18.21 -26.14
CA PRO A 236 -11.01 18.72 -24.93
C PRO A 236 -9.49 18.82 -25.04
N PRO A 237 -8.83 19.76 -24.32
CA PRO A 237 -7.38 19.89 -24.38
C PRO A 237 -6.62 18.68 -23.82
N LYS A 238 -7.22 17.95 -22.87
CA LYS A 238 -6.65 16.73 -22.24
C LYS A 238 -7.51 15.50 -22.53
N PRO A 239 -6.94 14.28 -22.54
CA PRO A 239 -7.70 13.05 -22.69
C PRO A 239 -8.82 12.94 -21.63
N PRO A 240 -10.10 12.80 -22.03
CA PRO A 240 -11.22 12.75 -21.06
C PRO A 240 -11.14 11.57 -20.08
N VAL A 241 -10.49 10.48 -20.46
CA VAL A 241 -10.33 9.28 -19.63
C VAL A 241 -9.58 9.57 -18.33
N LEU A 242 -8.65 10.55 -18.31
CA LEU A 242 -7.97 10.97 -17.09
C LEU A 242 -8.94 11.51 -16.03
N GLN A 243 -9.98 12.21 -16.47
CA GLN A 243 -11.03 12.70 -15.57
C GLN A 243 -11.88 11.54 -15.03
N LYS A 244 -12.12 10.51 -15.84
CA LYS A 244 -12.85 9.31 -15.41
C LYS A 244 -12.09 8.56 -14.30
N VAL A 245 -10.76 8.39 -14.43
CA VAL A 245 -9.92 7.84 -13.37
C VAL A 245 -10.04 8.64 -12.07
N ALA A 246 -9.91 9.97 -12.16
CA ALA A 246 -10.00 10.83 -10.99
C ALA A 246 -11.39 10.78 -10.32
N TRP A 247 -12.46 10.65 -11.06
CA TRP A 247 -13.81 10.49 -10.51
C TRP A 247 -13.99 9.11 -9.85
N THR A 248 -13.52 8.06 -10.50
CA THR A 248 -13.57 6.70 -9.93
C THR A 248 -12.80 6.63 -8.64
N ALA A 249 -11.60 7.23 -8.56
CA ALA A 249 -10.83 7.29 -7.33
C ALA A 249 -11.56 8.01 -6.17
N ARG A 250 -12.33 9.06 -6.48
CA ARG A 250 -13.04 9.86 -5.46
C ARG A 250 -14.38 9.26 -5.02
N LYS A 251 -15.10 8.61 -5.93
CA LYS A 251 -16.47 8.14 -5.70
C LYS A 251 -16.59 6.61 -5.63
N GLY A 252 -15.51 5.89 -5.96
CA GLY A 252 -15.53 4.43 -6.12
C GLY A 252 -15.95 3.68 -4.86
N ARG A 253 -15.69 4.23 -3.66
CA ARG A 253 -15.99 3.55 -2.39
C ARG A 253 -17.45 3.10 -2.30
N SER A 254 -18.40 4.02 -2.40
CA SER A 254 -19.83 3.72 -2.28
C SER A 254 -20.37 2.84 -3.40
N SER A 255 -19.69 2.76 -4.52
CA SER A 255 -20.02 1.86 -5.63
C SER A 255 -19.18 0.57 -5.62
N ARG A 256 -18.35 0.36 -4.61
CA ARG A 256 -17.42 -0.78 -4.49
C ARG A 256 -16.53 -0.97 -5.73
N VAL A 257 -16.08 0.15 -6.33
CA VAL A 257 -15.06 0.16 -7.39
C VAL A 257 -13.75 0.68 -6.81
N HIS A 258 -12.79 -0.20 -6.66
CA HIS A 258 -11.51 0.06 -6.00
C HIS A 258 -10.40 0.22 -7.03
N LEU A 259 -9.42 1.09 -6.72
CA LEU A 259 -8.28 1.30 -7.60
C LEU A 259 -6.98 0.99 -6.90
N LEU A 260 -6.11 0.29 -7.61
CA LEU A 260 -4.69 0.23 -7.28
C LEU A 260 -3.92 0.96 -8.38
N PHE A 261 -3.13 1.94 -7.97
CA PHE A 261 -2.21 2.66 -8.85
C PHE A 261 -0.78 2.26 -8.53
N ALA A 262 -0.01 1.94 -9.54
CA ALA A 262 1.42 1.79 -9.37
C ALA A 262 2.19 2.76 -10.27
N THR A 263 3.30 3.28 -9.76
CA THR A 263 4.15 4.22 -10.51
C THR A 263 5.56 4.22 -9.97
N GLN A 264 6.50 4.63 -10.82
CA GLN A 264 7.91 4.82 -10.41
C GLN A 264 8.16 6.25 -9.92
N ARG A 265 7.29 7.21 -10.22
CA ARG A 265 7.41 8.63 -9.87
C ARG A 265 6.07 9.26 -9.54
#